data_d99f4e000394ebd9bd5afdd8ac875adf
#
_entry.id   d99f4e000394ebd9bd5afdd8ac875adf
#
_cell.length_a   1.000
_cell.length_b   1.000
_cell.length_c   1.000
_cell.angle_alpha   90.00
_cell.angle_beta   90.00
_cell.angle_gamma   90.00
#
_symmetry.space_group_name_H-M   'P 1'
#
loop_
_entity.id
_entity.type
_entity.pdbx_description
1 polymer ?
#
loop_
_entity_poly.entity_id
_entity_poly.type
_entity_poly.pdbx_seq_one_letter_code
_entity_poly.pdbx_strand_id
1 'polypeptide(L)'
;ENRTCIDDWRSLGLGLFGVADALVAMKLKYGSEKANAFMGEVMKMMLLTALRSSCDRAKKLGTFGKYRWEATKQSPVMDLVKELDPELYEDIHQHGLRNGTLLAIAPTGTISLLMGSYSGGCEPLYKISYERTTHKMEDVHGRFRVYAHSVKDLLEYHNLPLNLTDEEIIERFPWIVESHEVPFDDRVKLQAVMQKYVDNSISSTVNLKHDATPEDIFQIYMDAWESGCKGITAFRDGCRRGNILGVDENAKADEK
;
A
#
# COMPACT_ATOMS: atom_id res chain seq x y z
N GLU A 1 16.85 -24.83 12.96
CA GLU A 1 15.77 -23.94 13.44
C GLU A 1 15.00 -23.30 12.27
N ASN A 2 15.64 -22.56 11.36
CA ASN A 2 14.96 -21.89 10.24
C ASN A 2 14.18 -22.84 9.34
N ARG A 3 14.76 -24.00 9.00
CA ARG A 3 14.09 -25.00 8.15
C ARG A 3 12.84 -25.56 8.83
N THR A 4 12.89 -25.84 10.13
CA THR A 4 11.72 -26.31 10.89
C THR A 4 10.62 -25.27 10.89
N CYS A 5 10.94 -23.99 11.09
CA CYS A 5 9.97 -22.90 11.06
C CYS A 5 9.31 -22.78 9.67
N ILE A 6 10.11 -22.87 8.59
CA ILE A 6 9.59 -22.84 7.22
C ILE A 6 8.65 -24.02 6.96
N ASP A 7 9.01 -25.22 7.37
CA ASP A 7 8.19 -26.41 7.16
C ASP A 7 6.92 -26.40 8.02
N ASP A 8 7.01 -25.87 9.23
CA ASP A 8 5.89 -25.76 10.16
C ASP A 8 4.83 -24.78 9.69
N TRP A 9 5.20 -23.63 9.10
CA TRP A 9 4.27 -22.55 8.77
C TRP A 9 4.10 -22.26 7.30
N ARG A 10 5.15 -22.41 6.49
CA ARG A 10 5.16 -22.11 5.05
C ARG A 10 4.54 -20.75 4.72
N SER A 11 4.83 -19.75 5.57
CA SER A 11 4.29 -18.41 5.44
C SER A 11 4.69 -17.76 4.13
N LEU A 12 3.74 -17.11 3.47
CA LEU A 12 3.93 -16.27 2.30
C LEU A 12 3.46 -14.85 2.61
N GLY A 13 3.90 -13.90 1.80
CA GLY A 13 3.49 -12.52 1.86
C GLY A 13 3.30 -11.99 0.45
N LEU A 14 2.27 -12.48 -0.27
CA LEU A 14 1.87 -11.92 -1.55
C LEU A 14 1.24 -10.56 -1.31
N GLY A 15 1.74 -9.54 -1.98
CA GLY A 15 1.25 -8.16 -1.86
C GLY A 15 1.20 -7.48 -3.22
N LEU A 16 0.88 -6.21 -3.19
CA LEU A 16 0.83 -5.34 -4.34
C LEU A 16 1.50 -4.00 -4.02
N PHE A 17 1.85 -3.27 -5.04
CA PHE A 17 2.28 -1.87 -5.00
C PHE A 17 1.66 -1.12 -6.18
N GLY A 18 1.81 0.19 -6.23
CA GLY A 18 1.22 1.00 -7.29
C GLY A 18 -0.29 1.20 -7.14
N VAL A 19 -0.83 1.13 -5.91
CA VAL A 19 -2.27 1.35 -5.68
C VAL A 19 -2.68 2.75 -6.14
N ALA A 20 -1.91 3.78 -5.76
CA ALA A 20 -2.24 5.14 -6.18
C ALA A 20 -2.16 5.31 -7.70
N ASP A 21 -1.19 4.68 -8.35
CA ASP A 21 -1.04 4.72 -9.82
C ASP A 21 -2.23 4.03 -10.50
N ALA A 22 -2.67 2.89 -10.00
CA ALA A 22 -3.87 2.22 -10.50
C ALA A 22 -5.12 3.11 -10.34
N LEU A 23 -5.28 3.78 -9.20
CA LEU A 23 -6.39 4.70 -8.97
C LEU A 23 -6.33 5.90 -9.91
N VAL A 24 -5.14 6.46 -10.18
CA VAL A 24 -4.97 7.54 -11.17
C VAL A 24 -5.39 7.06 -12.56
N ALA A 25 -4.94 5.88 -13.00
CA ALA A 25 -5.31 5.31 -14.29
C ALA A 25 -6.82 5.05 -14.40
N MET A 26 -7.46 4.62 -13.31
CA MET A 26 -8.91 4.38 -13.23
C MET A 26 -9.73 5.67 -13.01
N LYS A 27 -9.10 6.85 -12.91
CA LYS A 27 -9.72 8.15 -12.61
C LYS A 27 -10.49 8.14 -11.28
N LEU A 28 -9.93 7.46 -10.29
CA LEU A 28 -10.50 7.35 -8.94
C LEU A 28 -9.63 8.17 -7.98
N LYS A 29 -10.27 9.08 -7.24
CA LYS A 29 -9.56 9.84 -6.20
C LYS A 29 -9.23 8.90 -5.03
N TYR A 30 -7.97 8.91 -4.60
CA TYR A 30 -7.51 8.11 -3.46
C TYR A 30 -8.37 8.39 -2.21
N GLY A 31 -8.81 7.33 -1.53
CA GLY A 31 -9.67 7.40 -0.34
C GLY A 31 -11.17 7.63 -0.62
N SER A 32 -11.57 7.91 -1.87
CA SER A 32 -12.98 8.03 -2.22
C SER A 32 -13.72 6.68 -2.07
N GLU A 33 -15.04 6.72 -1.87
CA GLU A 33 -15.87 5.51 -1.77
C GLU A 33 -15.69 4.59 -2.98
N LYS A 34 -15.57 5.15 -4.19
CA LYS A 34 -15.34 4.38 -5.41
C LYS A 34 -13.95 3.73 -5.44
N ALA A 35 -12.92 4.44 -4.96
CA ALA A 35 -11.57 3.88 -4.83
C ALA A 35 -11.56 2.76 -3.79
N ASN A 36 -12.22 2.94 -2.65
CA ASN A 36 -12.33 1.95 -1.60
C ASN A 36 -13.07 0.70 -2.09
N ALA A 37 -14.19 0.87 -2.80
CA ALA A 37 -14.93 -0.24 -3.39
C ALA A 37 -14.08 -1.01 -4.42
N PHE A 38 -13.38 -0.31 -5.32
CA PHE A 38 -12.48 -0.91 -6.30
C PHE A 38 -11.37 -1.72 -5.63
N MET A 39 -10.69 -1.14 -4.64
CA MET A 39 -9.62 -1.85 -3.92
C MET A 39 -10.16 -3.03 -3.09
N GLY A 40 -11.37 -2.92 -2.53
CA GLY A 40 -12.05 -4.03 -1.86
C GLY A 40 -12.25 -5.22 -2.80
N GLU A 41 -12.70 -5.00 -4.02
CA GLU A 41 -12.88 -6.07 -5.01
C GLU A 41 -11.55 -6.69 -5.46
N VAL A 42 -10.51 -5.86 -5.67
CA VAL A 42 -9.17 -6.36 -6.01
C VAL A 42 -8.64 -7.25 -4.89
N MET A 43 -8.71 -6.81 -3.64
CA MET A 43 -8.17 -7.57 -2.50
C MET A 43 -9.00 -8.82 -2.21
N LYS A 44 -10.33 -8.77 -2.38
CA LYS A 44 -11.19 -9.95 -2.30
C LYS A 44 -10.77 -11.01 -3.31
N MET A 45 -10.58 -10.63 -4.56
CA MET A 45 -10.15 -11.55 -5.62
C MET A 45 -8.77 -12.15 -5.30
N MET A 46 -7.83 -11.33 -4.83
CA MET A 46 -6.50 -11.81 -4.43
C MET A 46 -6.59 -12.83 -3.30
N LEU A 47 -7.38 -12.57 -2.26
CA LEU A 47 -7.53 -13.48 -1.12
C LEU A 47 -8.12 -14.83 -1.56
N LEU A 48 -9.28 -14.83 -2.24
CA LEU A 48 -9.95 -16.06 -2.64
C LEU A 48 -9.08 -16.88 -3.59
N THR A 49 -8.40 -16.23 -4.54
CA THR A 49 -7.48 -16.92 -5.48
C THR A 49 -6.28 -17.52 -4.76
N ALA A 50 -5.68 -16.79 -3.82
CA ALA A 50 -4.54 -17.26 -3.05
C ALA A 50 -4.91 -18.45 -2.15
N LEU A 51 -6.05 -18.38 -1.47
CA LEU A 51 -6.56 -19.48 -0.65
C LEU A 51 -6.89 -20.73 -1.48
N ARG A 52 -7.55 -20.57 -2.63
CA ARG A 52 -7.82 -21.67 -3.55
C ARG A 52 -6.53 -22.32 -4.02
N SER A 53 -5.55 -21.54 -4.45
CA SER A 53 -4.23 -22.05 -4.85
C SER A 53 -3.51 -22.78 -3.71
N SER A 54 -3.58 -22.25 -2.48
CA SER A 54 -2.98 -22.89 -1.30
C SER A 54 -3.69 -24.22 -0.95
N CYS A 55 -5.02 -24.28 -1.06
CA CYS A 55 -5.82 -25.49 -0.85
C CYS A 55 -5.49 -26.54 -1.93
N ASP A 56 -5.44 -26.17 -3.20
CA ASP A 56 -5.10 -27.10 -4.28
C ASP A 56 -3.68 -27.66 -4.17
N ARG A 57 -2.75 -26.85 -3.63
CA ARG A 57 -1.41 -27.33 -3.29
C ARG A 57 -1.43 -28.26 -2.07
N ALA A 58 -2.28 -28.01 -1.09
CA ALA A 58 -2.45 -28.90 0.06
C ALA A 58 -3.00 -30.27 -0.36
N LYS A 59 -3.93 -30.33 -1.29
CA LYS A 59 -4.43 -31.59 -1.89
C LYS A 59 -3.33 -32.45 -2.48
N LYS A 60 -2.28 -31.81 -3.07
CA LYS A 60 -1.17 -32.51 -3.75
C LYS A 60 0.04 -32.77 -2.87
N LEU A 61 0.37 -31.88 -1.97
CA LEU A 61 1.64 -31.83 -1.25
C LEU A 61 1.48 -31.89 0.28
N GLY A 62 0.24 -32.04 0.76
CA GLY A 62 -0.09 -31.94 2.19
C GLY A 62 -0.14 -30.49 2.69
N THR A 63 -0.68 -30.31 3.88
CA THR A 63 -0.80 -29.02 4.55
C THR A 63 0.55 -28.48 5.04
N PHE A 64 0.59 -27.26 5.60
CA PHE A 64 1.73 -26.81 6.39
C PHE A 64 1.79 -27.58 7.73
N GLY A 65 2.97 -27.74 8.32
CA GLY A 65 3.23 -28.66 9.44
C GLY A 65 2.38 -28.44 10.70
N LYS A 66 2.04 -27.18 11.00
CA LYS A 66 1.22 -26.80 12.17
C LYS A 66 -0.26 -26.60 11.82
N TYR A 67 -0.70 -27.01 10.63
CA TYR A 67 -2.11 -26.86 10.25
C TYR A 67 -3.04 -27.61 11.21
N ARG A 68 -4.07 -26.93 11.69
CA ARG A 68 -5.18 -27.50 12.47
C ARG A 68 -6.47 -26.77 12.10
N TRP A 69 -7.43 -27.52 11.64
CA TRP A 69 -8.74 -26.96 11.24
C TRP A 69 -9.41 -26.17 12.37
N GLU A 70 -9.39 -26.71 13.60
CA GLU A 70 -10.02 -26.08 14.75
C GLU A 70 -9.43 -24.69 15.09
N ALA A 71 -8.19 -24.44 14.75
CA ALA A 71 -7.56 -23.11 14.86
C ALA A 71 -7.83 -22.27 13.62
N THR A 72 -7.74 -22.86 12.44
CA THR A 72 -7.94 -22.16 11.16
C THR A 72 -9.35 -21.58 11.03
N LYS A 73 -10.39 -22.36 11.38
CA LYS A 73 -11.79 -21.93 11.31
C LYS A 73 -12.15 -20.73 12.21
N GLN A 74 -11.30 -20.41 13.20
CA GLN A 74 -11.50 -19.28 14.11
C GLN A 74 -10.92 -17.97 13.55
N SER A 75 -10.26 -18.02 12.41
CA SER A 75 -9.72 -16.82 11.76
C SER A 75 -10.84 -15.98 11.16
N PRO A 76 -10.88 -14.67 11.36
CA PRO A 76 -11.84 -13.77 10.70
C PRO A 76 -11.84 -13.91 9.17
N VAL A 77 -10.71 -14.27 8.58
CA VAL A 77 -10.61 -14.56 7.14
C VAL A 77 -11.49 -15.77 6.76
N MET A 78 -11.58 -16.78 7.62
CA MET A 78 -12.41 -17.96 7.33
C MET A 78 -13.89 -17.68 7.42
N ASP A 79 -14.32 -16.79 8.33
CA ASP A 79 -15.71 -16.31 8.37
C ASP A 79 -16.07 -15.60 7.08
N LEU A 80 -15.17 -14.74 6.60
CA LEU A 80 -15.33 -14.04 5.33
C LEU A 80 -15.37 -14.99 4.13
N VAL A 81 -14.51 -16.01 4.10
CA VAL A 81 -14.51 -17.03 3.03
C VAL A 81 -15.80 -17.82 3.04
N LYS A 82 -16.31 -18.20 4.21
CA LYS A 82 -17.58 -18.90 4.35
C LYS A 82 -18.77 -18.12 3.76
N GLU A 83 -18.73 -16.79 3.89
CA GLU A 83 -19.74 -15.88 3.32
C GLU A 83 -19.58 -15.73 1.81
N LEU A 84 -18.35 -15.50 1.34
CA LEU A 84 -18.07 -15.12 -0.04
C LEU A 84 -17.93 -16.29 -1.01
N ASP A 85 -17.44 -17.44 -0.52
CA ASP A 85 -17.16 -18.64 -1.33
C ASP A 85 -17.31 -19.90 -0.45
N PRO A 86 -18.57 -20.33 -0.19
CA PRO A 86 -18.82 -21.50 0.66
C PRO A 86 -18.21 -22.80 0.13
N GLU A 87 -18.01 -22.92 -1.18
CA GLU A 87 -17.37 -24.08 -1.81
C GLU A 87 -15.87 -24.13 -1.44
N LEU A 88 -15.19 -23.00 -1.52
CA LEU A 88 -13.79 -22.87 -1.10
C LEU A 88 -13.64 -23.12 0.41
N TYR A 89 -14.58 -22.64 1.23
CA TYR A 89 -14.58 -22.90 2.67
C TYR A 89 -14.63 -24.41 2.96
N GLU A 90 -15.52 -25.15 2.29
CA GLU A 90 -15.63 -26.61 2.46
C GLU A 90 -14.39 -27.34 1.91
N ASP A 91 -13.85 -26.92 0.79
CA ASP A 91 -12.59 -27.44 0.24
C ASP A 91 -11.43 -27.28 1.25
N ILE A 92 -11.33 -26.13 1.90
CA ILE A 92 -10.32 -25.87 2.92
C ILE A 92 -10.57 -26.73 4.17
N HIS A 93 -11.82 -26.91 4.56
CA HIS A 93 -12.16 -27.80 5.66
C HIS A 93 -11.68 -29.23 5.41
N GLN A 94 -11.92 -29.77 4.21
CA GLN A 94 -11.58 -31.16 3.86
C GLN A 94 -10.09 -31.37 3.60
N HIS A 95 -9.42 -30.41 2.97
CA HIS A 95 -8.06 -30.59 2.46
C HIS A 95 -7.00 -29.73 3.14
N GLY A 96 -7.42 -28.72 3.88
CA GLY A 96 -6.53 -27.76 4.55
C GLY A 96 -5.84 -26.77 3.62
N LEU A 97 -4.85 -26.09 4.16
CA LEU A 97 -4.04 -25.08 3.46
C LEU A 97 -2.58 -25.50 3.44
N ARG A 98 -1.89 -25.23 2.33
CA ARG A 98 -0.45 -25.43 2.19
C ARG A 98 0.37 -24.39 2.95
N ASN A 99 -0.17 -23.21 3.20
CA ASN A 99 0.52 -22.04 3.73
C ASN A 99 -0.22 -21.51 4.96
N GLY A 100 0.53 -21.16 6.00
CA GLY A 100 -0.04 -20.60 7.25
C GLY A 100 -0.50 -19.15 7.09
N THR A 101 0.17 -18.40 6.23
CA THR A 101 -0.24 -17.03 5.82
C THR A 101 0.02 -16.85 4.33
N LEU A 102 -0.74 -15.97 3.68
CA LEU A 102 -0.70 -15.79 2.23
C LEU A 102 -0.47 -14.33 1.80
N LEU A 103 -1.21 -13.38 2.34
CA LEU A 103 -1.18 -11.99 1.89
C LEU A 103 -0.53 -11.07 2.91
N ALA A 104 0.32 -10.16 2.42
CA ALA A 104 0.89 -9.05 3.19
C ALA A 104 1.17 -7.88 2.25
N ILE A 105 0.95 -6.64 2.69
CA ILE A 105 1.30 -5.47 1.89
C ILE A 105 2.52 -4.80 2.52
N ALA A 106 3.67 -5.00 1.86
CA ALA A 106 4.95 -4.42 2.26
C ALA A 106 5.09 -2.97 1.76
N PRO A 107 6.02 -2.17 2.31
CA PRO A 107 6.26 -0.79 1.85
C PRO A 107 6.72 -0.68 0.39
N THR A 108 7.47 -1.66 -0.10
CA THR A 108 8.00 -1.78 -1.48
C THR A 108 8.78 -0.57 -2.00
N GLY A 109 9.30 0.31 -1.13
CA GLY A 109 9.93 1.57 -1.53
C GLY A 109 11.04 1.42 -2.58
N THR A 110 11.97 0.48 -2.38
CA THR A 110 13.06 0.22 -3.34
C THR A 110 12.58 -0.53 -4.58
N ILE A 111 11.67 -1.49 -4.40
CA ILE A 111 11.16 -2.32 -5.51
C ILE A 111 10.32 -1.47 -6.46
N SER A 112 9.45 -0.61 -5.93
CA SER A 112 8.60 0.27 -6.74
C SER A 112 9.43 1.25 -7.56
N LEU A 113 10.52 1.79 -6.99
CA LEU A 113 11.47 2.63 -7.73
C LEU A 113 12.17 1.87 -8.86
N LEU A 114 12.62 0.64 -8.59
CA LEU A 114 13.28 -0.20 -9.60
C LEU A 114 12.34 -0.53 -10.76
N MET A 115 11.06 -0.72 -10.47
CA MET A 115 10.04 -1.07 -11.47
C MET A 115 9.47 0.12 -12.26
N GLY A 116 9.97 1.34 -12.03
CA GLY A 116 9.57 2.53 -12.79
C GLY A 116 8.99 3.67 -11.95
N SER A 117 9.30 3.71 -10.65
CA SER A 117 8.86 4.78 -9.73
C SER A 117 7.36 4.82 -9.50
N TYR A 118 6.74 3.65 -9.36
CA TYR A 118 5.36 3.53 -8.89
C TYR A 118 5.23 3.84 -7.39
N SER A 119 4.01 4.11 -6.93
CA SER A 119 3.71 4.28 -5.50
C SER A 119 4.00 2.99 -4.72
N GLY A 120 4.51 3.11 -3.50
CA GLY A 120 4.81 1.97 -2.64
C GLY A 120 3.55 1.36 -2.03
N GLY A 121 3.41 0.04 -2.06
CA GLY A 121 2.31 -0.67 -1.39
C GLY A 121 0.94 -0.04 -1.64
N CYS A 122 0.24 0.29 -0.55
CA CYS A 122 -1.04 0.99 -0.58
C CYS A 122 -0.91 2.51 -0.39
N GLU A 123 0.31 3.06 -0.46
CA GLU A 123 0.56 4.47 -0.24
C GLU A 123 -0.06 5.36 -1.33
N PRO A 124 -0.53 6.59 -1.02
CA PRO A 124 -0.87 7.57 -2.05
C PRO A 124 0.38 8.04 -2.80
N LEU A 125 0.19 8.80 -3.87
CA LEU A 125 1.32 9.48 -4.50
C LEU A 125 1.98 10.41 -3.48
N TYR A 126 3.28 10.24 -3.25
CA TYR A 126 4.01 11.12 -2.32
C TYR A 126 3.98 12.56 -2.81
N LYS A 127 4.33 12.75 -4.10
CA LYS A 127 4.27 14.02 -4.84
C LYS A 127 3.87 13.75 -6.29
N ILE A 128 3.19 14.70 -6.91
CA ILE A 128 2.88 14.69 -8.35
C ILE A 128 4.15 14.83 -9.15
N SER A 129 5.01 15.77 -8.73
CA SER A 129 6.34 15.95 -9.29
C SER A 129 7.35 16.36 -8.22
N TYR A 130 8.63 16.16 -8.51
CA TYR A 130 9.73 16.63 -7.66
C TYR A 130 10.95 16.99 -8.51
N GLU A 131 11.77 17.89 -8.00
CA GLU A 131 13.06 18.20 -8.63
C GLU A 131 14.13 17.20 -8.19
N ARG A 132 14.78 16.60 -9.14
CA ARG A 132 15.95 15.75 -8.91
C ARG A 132 17.21 16.47 -9.33
N THR A 133 18.13 16.67 -8.40
CA THR A 133 19.47 17.14 -8.68
C THR A 133 20.39 15.95 -8.89
N THR A 134 21.01 15.85 -10.04
CA THR A 134 22.05 14.84 -10.28
C THR A 134 23.41 15.43 -9.99
N HIS A 135 24.07 14.94 -8.93
CA HIS A 135 25.50 15.15 -8.75
C HIS A 135 26.21 14.20 -9.70
N LYS A 136 26.72 14.70 -10.82
CA LYS A 136 27.32 13.79 -11.72
C LYS A 136 28.63 14.20 -12.30
N MET A 137 29.39 13.16 -12.39
CA MET A 137 30.51 13.00 -13.33
C MET A 137 30.47 14.04 -14.41
N GLU A 138 31.43 14.93 -14.40
CA GLU A 138 31.81 15.84 -15.49
C GLU A 138 30.69 16.75 -16.05
N ASP A 139 30.61 17.95 -15.50
CA ASP A 139 30.08 19.19 -16.11
C ASP A 139 28.58 19.39 -16.40
N VAL A 140 27.66 18.58 -15.91
CA VAL A 140 26.23 18.90 -16.01
C VAL A 140 25.54 18.87 -14.64
N HIS A 141 25.51 20.01 -13.96
CA HIS A 141 24.59 20.28 -12.88
C HIS A 141 23.20 20.56 -13.47
N GLY A 142 22.41 19.53 -13.68
CA GLY A 142 21.05 19.64 -14.16
C GLY A 142 20.04 19.40 -13.05
N ARG A 143 19.09 20.33 -12.86
CA ARG A 143 17.85 20.05 -12.13
C ARG A 143 16.84 19.52 -13.14
N PHE A 144 16.28 18.34 -12.85
CA PHE A 144 15.27 17.74 -13.71
C PHE A 144 14.00 17.58 -12.91
N ARG A 145 12.89 18.02 -13.46
CA ARG A 145 11.57 17.72 -12.91
C ARG A 145 11.21 16.28 -13.27
N VAL A 146 10.87 15.48 -12.26
CA VAL A 146 10.45 14.09 -12.40
C VAL A 146 9.01 14.00 -11.93
N TYR A 147 8.15 13.46 -12.76
CA TYR A 147 6.75 13.20 -12.43
C TYR A 147 6.60 11.79 -11.85
N ALA A 148 5.60 11.61 -10.98
CA ALA A 148 5.12 10.28 -10.64
C ALA A 148 4.77 9.50 -11.92
N HIS A 149 5.03 8.20 -11.94
CA HIS A 149 4.93 7.39 -13.15
C HIS A 149 3.56 7.53 -13.84
N SER A 150 2.48 7.27 -13.10
CA SER A 150 1.10 7.37 -13.60
C SER A 150 0.71 8.78 -14.07
N VAL A 151 1.28 9.81 -13.45
CA VAL A 151 1.05 11.20 -13.88
C VAL A 151 1.74 11.46 -15.21
N LYS A 152 2.99 11.01 -15.37
CA LYS A 152 3.72 11.10 -16.63
C LYS A 152 2.96 10.40 -17.75
N ASP A 153 2.55 9.16 -17.54
CA ASP A 153 1.79 8.37 -18.52
C ASP A 153 0.47 9.06 -18.89
N LEU A 154 -0.22 9.67 -17.91
CA LEU A 154 -1.46 10.41 -18.15
C LEU A 154 -1.22 11.64 -19.01
N LEU A 155 -0.15 12.41 -18.75
CA LEU A 155 0.23 13.56 -19.56
C LEU A 155 0.57 13.15 -21.00
N GLU A 156 1.35 12.09 -21.17
CA GLU A 156 1.71 11.54 -22.48
C GLU A 156 0.47 11.04 -23.24
N TYR A 157 -0.41 10.30 -22.56
CA TYR A 157 -1.67 9.83 -23.15
C TYR A 157 -2.56 10.94 -23.69
N HIS A 158 -2.59 12.08 -22.99
CA HIS A 158 -3.36 13.28 -23.39
C HIS A 158 -2.57 14.23 -24.31
N ASN A 159 -1.37 13.87 -24.74
CA ASN A 159 -0.45 14.70 -25.53
C ASN A 159 -0.19 16.07 -24.87
N LEU A 160 -0.05 16.09 -23.54
CA LEU A 160 0.23 17.29 -22.78
C LEU A 160 1.74 17.45 -22.55
N PRO A 161 2.23 18.69 -22.44
CA PRO A 161 3.67 18.93 -22.25
C PRO A 161 4.12 18.52 -20.84
N LEU A 162 5.37 18.02 -20.73
CA LEU A 162 6.00 17.63 -19.46
C LEU A 162 6.62 18.84 -18.71
N ASN A 163 5.98 19.98 -18.75
CA ASN A 163 6.38 21.20 -18.02
C ASN A 163 5.22 21.88 -17.29
N LEU A 164 4.07 21.20 -17.20
CA LEU A 164 2.92 21.69 -16.42
C LEU A 164 3.27 21.76 -14.93
N THR A 165 2.72 22.75 -14.24
CA THR A 165 2.81 22.83 -12.79
C THR A 165 1.90 21.79 -12.13
N ASP A 166 2.13 21.50 -10.84
CA ASP A 166 1.30 20.54 -10.12
C ASP A 166 -0.15 21.06 -10.01
N GLU A 167 -0.34 22.39 -9.88
CA GLU A 167 -1.65 23.04 -9.87
C GLU A 167 -2.38 22.86 -11.20
N GLU A 168 -1.71 23.06 -12.33
CA GLU A 168 -2.29 22.86 -13.66
C GLU A 168 -2.68 21.40 -13.90
N ILE A 169 -1.92 20.45 -13.34
CA ILE A 169 -2.21 19.02 -13.40
C ILE A 169 -3.45 18.71 -12.58
N ILE A 170 -3.53 19.19 -11.32
CA ILE A 170 -4.68 18.98 -10.43
C ILE A 170 -5.96 19.60 -11.00
N GLU A 171 -5.87 20.79 -11.60
CA GLU A 171 -7.03 21.43 -12.24
C GLU A 171 -7.60 20.58 -13.38
N ARG A 172 -6.72 19.96 -14.18
CA ARG A 172 -7.13 19.10 -15.30
C ARG A 172 -7.58 17.70 -14.86
N PHE A 173 -6.97 17.19 -13.79
CA PHE A 173 -7.15 15.82 -13.30
C PHE A 173 -7.45 15.83 -11.79
N PRO A 174 -8.64 16.29 -11.38
CA PRO A 174 -8.97 16.53 -9.97
C PRO A 174 -9.05 15.27 -9.11
N TRP A 175 -8.87 14.11 -9.69
CA TRP A 175 -8.73 12.84 -8.94
C TRP A 175 -7.30 12.54 -8.53
N ILE A 176 -6.31 13.28 -9.01
CA ILE A 176 -4.92 13.17 -8.55
C ILE A 176 -4.79 13.93 -7.23
N VAL A 177 -4.20 13.30 -6.23
CA VAL A 177 -3.99 13.87 -4.91
C VAL A 177 -2.64 13.45 -4.36
N GLU A 178 -1.93 14.38 -3.74
CA GLU A 178 -0.67 14.13 -3.03
C GLU A 178 -0.91 13.61 -1.62
N SER A 179 0.07 12.89 -1.08
CA SER A 179 0.00 12.23 0.23
C SER A 179 -0.42 13.17 1.38
N HIS A 180 0.09 14.41 1.41
CA HIS A 180 -0.22 15.40 2.44
C HIS A 180 -1.60 16.05 2.29
N GLU A 181 -2.27 15.85 1.15
CA GLU A 181 -3.61 16.38 0.88
C GLU A 181 -4.70 15.30 1.03
N VAL A 182 -4.32 14.05 1.27
CA VAL A 182 -5.28 12.99 1.60
C VAL A 182 -5.68 13.13 3.07
N PRO A 183 -6.96 13.34 3.40
CA PRO A 183 -7.43 13.32 4.78
C PRO A 183 -7.04 12.02 5.47
N PHE A 184 -6.62 12.08 6.72
CA PHE A 184 -6.13 10.89 7.43
C PHE A 184 -7.21 9.81 7.61
N ASP A 185 -8.46 10.21 7.79
CA ASP A 185 -9.58 9.27 7.88
C ASP A 185 -9.85 8.54 6.55
N ASP A 186 -9.69 9.20 5.40
CA ASP A 186 -9.76 8.56 4.08
C ASP A 186 -8.60 7.58 3.88
N ARG A 187 -7.44 7.92 4.43
CA ARG A 187 -6.26 7.05 4.44
C ARG A 187 -6.51 5.77 5.24
N VAL A 188 -7.05 5.91 6.45
CA VAL A 188 -7.41 4.79 7.33
C VAL A 188 -8.51 3.94 6.71
N LYS A 189 -9.55 4.56 6.15
CA LYS A 189 -10.66 3.84 5.48
C LYS A 189 -10.18 2.95 4.35
N LEU A 190 -9.30 3.46 3.45
CA LEU A 190 -8.76 2.64 2.36
C LEU A 190 -7.95 1.46 2.91
N GLN A 191 -7.09 1.71 3.90
CA GLN A 191 -6.33 0.64 4.53
C GLN A 191 -7.22 -0.40 5.19
N ALA A 192 -8.27 0.01 5.90
CA ALA A 192 -9.22 -0.88 6.55
C ALA A 192 -9.96 -1.79 5.56
N VAL A 193 -10.43 -1.22 4.45
CA VAL A 193 -11.05 -1.99 3.36
C VAL A 193 -10.11 -3.05 2.82
N MET A 194 -8.83 -2.72 2.64
CA MET A 194 -7.83 -3.68 2.17
C MET A 194 -7.49 -4.71 3.26
N GLN A 195 -7.34 -4.27 4.53
CA GLN A 195 -6.99 -5.14 5.66
C GLN A 195 -8.02 -6.24 5.90
N LYS A 196 -9.29 -6.01 5.58
CA LYS A 196 -10.34 -7.02 5.65
C LYS A 196 -9.96 -8.31 4.90
N TYR A 197 -9.17 -8.20 3.84
CA TYR A 197 -8.78 -9.31 2.96
C TYR A 197 -7.30 -9.72 3.10
N VAL A 198 -6.55 -9.12 4.02
CA VAL A 198 -5.13 -9.43 4.23
C VAL A 198 -4.94 -10.16 5.55
N ASP A 199 -4.44 -11.39 5.50
CA ASP A 199 -4.24 -12.25 6.67
C ASP A 199 -3.03 -11.82 7.53
N ASN A 200 -2.00 -11.18 6.96
CA ASN A 200 -0.95 -10.49 7.71
C ASN A 200 -1.28 -8.99 7.89
N SER A 201 -0.24 -8.18 8.01
CA SER A 201 -0.34 -6.74 8.17
C SER A 201 -0.15 -5.99 6.85
N ILE A 202 -0.63 -4.76 6.83
CA ILE A 202 -0.40 -3.77 5.78
C ILE A 202 0.55 -2.71 6.34
N SER A 203 1.64 -2.44 5.63
CA SER A 203 2.47 -1.27 5.90
C SER A 203 1.81 -0.04 5.33
N SER A 204 1.50 0.92 6.18
CA SER A 204 0.85 2.17 5.80
C SER A 204 1.34 3.31 6.67
N THR A 205 1.70 4.43 6.05
CA THR A 205 2.16 5.64 6.74
C THR A 205 1.23 6.80 6.42
N VAL A 206 0.68 7.42 7.44
CA VAL A 206 -0.04 8.69 7.34
C VAL A 206 0.99 9.82 7.43
N ASN A 207 1.18 10.54 6.33
CA ASN A 207 2.06 11.70 6.30
C ASN A 207 1.27 12.94 6.75
N LEU A 208 1.73 13.55 7.82
CA LEU A 208 1.10 14.70 8.45
C LEU A 208 1.93 15.96 8.22
N LYS A 209 1.24 17.10 8.08
CA LYS A 209 1.86 18.41 8.01
C LYS A 209 2.55 18.76 9.33
N HIS A 210 3.47 19.73 9.28
CA HIS A 210 4.28 20.14 10.44
C HIS A 210 3.44 20.64 11.64
N ASP A 211 2.27 21.17 11.39
CA ASP A 211 1.32 21.71 12.40
C ASP A 211 0.40 20.66 13.03
N ALA A 212 0.50 19.40 12.62
CA ALA A 212 -0.27 18.30 13.20
C ALA A 212 0.00 18.16 14.72
N THR A 213 -1.06 17.95 15.47
CA THR A 213 -1.04 17.87 16.93
C THR A 213 -0.87 16.42 17.44
N PRO A 214 -0.51 16.22 18.73
CA PRO A 214 -0.55 14.90 19.34
C PRO A 214 -1.95 14.25 19.30
N GLU A 215 -3.00 15.06 19.38
CA GLU A 215 -4.40 14.64 19.31
C GLU A 215 -4.74 14.08 17.93
N ASP A 216 -4.24 14.68 16.84
CA ASP A 216 -4.40 14.15 15.49
C ASP A 216 -3.75 12.78 15.35
N ILE A 217 -2.53 12.61 15.90
CA ILE A 217 -1.83 11.33 15.91
C ILE A 217 -2.59 10.29 16.72
N PHE A 218 -3.10 10.67 17.90
CA PHE A 218 -3.93 9.78 18.72
C PHE A 218 -5.18 9.34 17.96
N GLN A 219 -5.87 10.25 17.29
CA GLN A 219 -7.08 9.95 16.53
C GLN A 219 -6.78 8.96 15.38
N ILE A 220 -5.68 9.13 14.66
CA ILE A 220 -5.26 8.19 13.61
C ILE A 220 -5.10 6.77 14.15
N TYR A 221 -4.46 6.60 15.30
CA TYR A 221 -4.30 5.28 15.90
C TYR A 221 -5.63 4.68 16.37
N MET A 222 -6.52 5.52 16.93
CA MET A 222 -7.86 5.09 17.37
C MET A 222 -8.71 4.66 16.17
N ASP A 223 -8.77 5.49 15.12
CA ASP A 223 -9.54 5.19 13.91
C ASP A 223 -9.03 3.91 13.22
N ALA A 224 -7.71 3.72 13.17
CA ALA A 224 -7.12 2.51 12.62
C ALA A 224 -7.49 1.26 13.45
N TRP A 225 -7.43 1.36 14.76
CA TRP A 225 -7.80 0.27 15.66
C TRP A 225 -9.29 -0.07 15.56
N GLU A 226 -10.18 0.91 15.62
CA GLU A 226 -11.63 0.74 15.51
C GLU A 226 -12.04 0.17 14.15
N SER A 227 -11.29 0.54 13.09
CA SER A 227 -11.50 0.04 11.73
C SER A 227 -10.92 -1.36 11.49
N GLY A 228 -10.30 -1.99 12.49
CA GLY A 228 -9.72 -3.33 12.38
C GLY A 228 -8.38 -3.41 11.64
N CYS A 229 -7.66 -2.30 11.48
CA CYS A 229 -6.30 -2.32 10.95
C CYS A 229 -5.35 -2.98 11.96
N LYS A 230 -4.40 -3.78 11.46
CA LYS A 230 -3.41 -4.49 12.30
C LYS A 230 -2.18 -3.65 12.63
N GLY A 231 -2.01 -2.50 12.00
CA GLY A 231 -0.94 -1.56 12.25
C GLY A 231 -1.07 -0.34 11.36
N ILE A 232 -0.51 0.77 11.80
CA ILE A 232 -0.42 2.02 11.07
C ILE A 232 0.77 2.81 11.60
N THR A 233 1.35 3.66 10.76
CA THR A 233 2.41 4.59 11.15
C THR A 233 1.96 6.01 10.87
N ALA A 234 2.20 6.92 11.82
CA ALA A 234 2.07 8.36 11.60
C ALA A 234 3.46 8.99 11.46
N PHE A 235 3.66 9.80 10.44
CA PHE A 235 4.88 10.57 10.23
C PHE A 235 4.53 12.04 10.07
N ARG A 236 5.04 12.90 10.97
CA ARG A 236 4.85 14.34 10.92
C ARG A 236 6.10 14.99 10.32
N ASP A 237 5.90 15.92 9.39
CA ASP A 237 6.99 16.69 8.80
C ASP A 237 7.82 17.41 9.87
N GLY A 238 9.15 17.40 9.71
CA GLY A 238 10.08 18.02 10.64
C GLY A 238 10.38 17.23 11.92
N CYS A 239 9.83 16.03 12.12
CA CYS A 239 10.12 15.21 13.31
C CYS A 239 11.49 14.49 13.25
N ARG A 240 12.15 14.45 12.11
CA ARG A 240 13.50 13.92 11.93
C ARG A 240 14.39 14.94 11.22
N ARG A 241 15.69 14.96 11.57
CA ARG A 241 16.66 15.76 10.84
C ARG A 241 16.91 15.12 9.46
N GLY A 242 16.61 15.87 8.40
CA GLY A 242 16.81 15.49 7.00
C GLY A 242 15.65 14.69 6.41
N ASN A 243 14.99 15.24 5.42
CA ASN A 243 14.01 14.55 4.57
C ASN A 243 14.75 13.72 3.51
N ILE A 244 14.52 12.41 3.49
CA ILE A 244 15.14 11.51 2.49
C ILE A 244 14.60 11.80 1.07
N LEU A 245 13.41 12.39 0.94
CA LEU A 245 12.72 12.64 -0.34
C LEU A 245 12.23 14.09 -0.50
N GLY A 246 12.62 15.03 0.35
CA GLY A 246 12.24 16.43 0.26
C GLY A 246 13.44 17.34 0.07
N VAL A 247 13.33 18.34 -0.77
CA VAL A 247 14.25 19.47 -0.77
C VAL A 247 13.89 20.32 0.45
N ASP A 248 14.70 20.27 1.50
CA ASP A 248 14.61 21.20 2.62
C ASP A 248 14.96 22.61 2.12
N GLU A 249 13.94 23.41 1.85
CA GLU A 249 14.15 24.83 1.59
C GLU A 249 14.70 25.57 2.83
N ASN A 250 14.66 24.95 4.01
CA ASN A 250 15.10 25.52 5.28
C ASN A 250 16.42 24.95 5.84
N ALA A 251 17.11 24.06 5.13
CA ALA A 251 18.39 23.49 5.61
C ALA A 251 19.56 24.50 5.69
N LYS A 252 19.33 25.78 5.43
CA LYS A 252 20.34 26.85 5.52
C LYS A 252 20.37 27.62 6.84
N ALA A 253 19.51 27.29 7.81
CA ALA A 253 19.37 28.08 9.03
C ALA A 253 20.16 27.59 10.26
N ASP A 254 20.71 26.38 10.26
CA ASP A 254 21.31 25.76 11.46
C ASP A 254 22.82 25.43 11.35
N GLU A 255 23.55 26.07 10.44
CA GLU A 255 25.02 26.16 10.55
C GLU A 255 25.43 27.44 11.29
N LYS A 256 25.31 27.39 12.61
CA LYS A 256 26.10 28.24 13.53
C LYS A 256 26.32 27.52 14.85
#